data_cc5ce187d030cf09f35bc55076f83f6d
#
_entry.id   cc5ce187d030cf09f35bc55076f83f6d
#
_cell.length_a   1.000
_cell.length_b   1.000
_cell.length_c   1.000
_cell.angle_alpha   90.00
_cell.angle_beta   90.00
_cell.angle_gamma   90.00
#
_symmetry.space_group_name_H-M   'P 1'
#
loop_
_entity.id
_entity.type
_entity.pdbx_description
1 polymer ?
#
loop_
_entity_poly.entity_id
_entity_poly.type
_entity_poly.pdbx_seq_one_letter_code
_entity_poly.pdbx_strand_id
1 'polypeptide(L)'
;MGINGYRSDDTQALRAMADSLASLTDDLRHEDPEKALQNLIGRGGQELVEARWASITVLRGGTFRTIASTAPTADGVDRLQYEFGAGPCVDAVLEDTMYLTGDVTAEERWRPLGERLSAAYGVRSMLAYRLHLLDESATIAGLNFSSDQLDAFSPADVQRGKVLATHCALLVSASLARDKATNLFKALQSNREIGVAVGVLMAHHQLTRDQAFDLLRLASQRTNRKLADIAGEVAETGADPFDFGPEAVPLS
;
A
#
# COMPACT_ATOMS: atom_id res chain seq x y z
N MET A 1 -9.39 50.44 3.23
CA MET A 1 -9.69 49.52 4.35
C MET A 1 -10.07 48.18 3.73
N GLY A 2 -9.34 47.20 3.65
CA GLY A 2 -8.37 46.45 4.34
C GLY A 2 -8.25 45.13 3.58
N ILE A 3 -7.34 45.04 2.56
CA ILE A 3 -7.14 43.81 1.75
C ILE A 3 -5.95 43.00 2.31
N ASN A 4 -5.44 43.33 3.50
CA ASN A 4 -4.21 42.76 4.03
C ASN A 4 -4.36 41.59 5.03
N GLY A 5 -5.56 41.18 5.43
CA GLY A 5 -5.76 40.09 6.40
C GLY A 5 -5.74 38.69 5.79
N TYR A 6 -6.09 38.54 4.52
CA TYR A 6 -6.17 37.22 3.83
C TYR A 6 -4.82 36.69 3.34
N ARG A 7 -3.79 37.50 3.27
CA ARG A 7 -2.47 37.11 2.73
C ARG A 7 -1.49 36.53 3.75
N SER A 8 -1.68 36.75 5.04
CA SER A 8 -0.75 36.24 6.07
C SER A 8 -1.05 34.82 6.46
N ASP A 9 -2.31 34.44 6.66
CA ASP A 9 -2.72 33.11 7.04
C ASP A 9 -2.50 32.09 5.91
N ASP A 10 -2.83 32.45 4.66
CA ASP A 10 -2.58 31.61 3.51
C ASP A 10 -1.08 31.37 3.27
N THR A 11 -0.25 32.40 3.53
CA THR A 11 1.21 32.29 3.38
C THR A 11 1.82 31.43 4.50
N GLN A 12 1.27 31.48 5.69
CA GLN A 12 1.73 30.69 6.82
C GLN A 12 1.32 29.20 6.67
N ALA A 13 0.10 28.94 6.19
CA ALA A 13 -0.38 27.61 5.85
C ALA A 13 0.46 26.98 4.71
N LEU A 14 0.77 27.74 3.66
CA LEU A 14 1.65 27.30 2.57
C LEU A 14 3.08 27.02 3.03
N ARG A 15 3.63 27.80 3.95
CA ARG A 15 4.96 27.56 4.53
C ARG A 15 4.97 26.31 5.40
N ALA A 16 4.02 26.17 6.32
CA ALA A 16 3.89 24.98 7.17
C ALA A 16 3.75 23.71 6.32
N MET A 17 3.04 23.82 5.21
CA MET A 17 2.85 22.76 4.24
C MET A 17 4.14 22.45 3.47
N ALA A 18 4.90 23.47 3.04
CA ALA A 18 6.20 23.28 2.39
C ALA A 18 7.22 22.67 3.34
N ASP A 19 7.24 23.10 4.61
CA ASP A 19 8.13 22.57 5.65
C ASP A 19 7.77 21.11 6.01
N SER A 20 6.48 20.80 6.09
CA SER A 20 5.99 19.43 6.27
C SER A 20 6.40 18.54 5.12
N LEU A 21 6.35 19.05 3.89
CA LEU A 21 6.76 18.32 2.68
C LEU A 21 8.27 18.12 2.58
N ALA A 22 9.06 19.11 3.00
CA ALA A 22 10.51 18.98 3.06
C ALA A 22 10.95 17.91 4.08
N SER A 23 10.31 17.87 5.26
CA SER A 23 10.59 16.83 6.28
C SER A 23 10.22 15.43 5.80
N LEU A 24 9.13 15.30 5.01
CA LEU A 24 8.71 14.02 4.42
C LEU A 24 9.72 13.46 3.41
N THR A 25 10.43 14.33 2.70
CA THR A 25 11.47 13.89 1.75
C THR A 25 12.67 13.26 2.49
N ASP A 26 12.92 13.68 3.71
CA ASP A 26 13.98 13.14 4.57
C ASP A 26 13.53 11.83 5.24
N ASP A 27 12.29 11.77 5.70
CA ASP A 27 11.68 10.56 6.30
C ASP A 27 11.63 9.40 5.28
N LEU A 28 11.38 9.69 4.00
CA LEU A 28 11.38 8.69 2.91
C LEU A 28 12.72 8.02 2.67
N ARG A 29 13.83 8.63 3.06
CA ARG A 29 15.17 8.05 2.88
C ARG A 29 15.52 7.03 3.95
N HIS A 30 14.88 7.12 5.12
CA HIS A 30 15.29 6.41 6.33
C HIS A 30 14.18 5.59 7.00
N GLU A 31 12.90 5.82 6.67
CA GLU A 31 11.76 5.12 7.25
C GLU A 31 11.12 4.09 6.30
N ASP A 32 10.38 3.16 6.92
CA ASP A 32 9.45 2.26 6.23
C ASP A 32 8.35 3.10 5.54
N PRO A 33 8.07 2.88 4.25
CA PRO A 33 7.05 3.62 3.51
C PRO A 33 5.66 3.64 4.17
N GLU A 34 5.27 2.56 4.86
CA GLU A 34 4.00 2.51 5.60
C GLU A 34 3.99 3.49 6.77
N LYS A 35 5.11 3.61 7.50
CA LYS A 35 5.25 4.59 8.59
C LYS A 35 5.26 6.02 8.07
N ALA A 36 5.96 6.28 6.97
CA ALA A 36 5.98 7.60 6.35
C ALA A 36 4.57 8.03 5.91
N LEU A 37 3.79 7.13 5.30
CA LEU A 37 2.40 7.39 4.96
C LEU A 37 1.54 7.64 6.21
N GLN A 38 1.70 6.83 7.25
CA GLN A 38 0.96 6.97 8.50
C GLN A 38 1.25 8.31 9.21
N ASN A 39 2.52 8.74 9.24
CA ASN A 39 2.93 10.03 9.76
C ASN A 39 2.35 11.19 8.94
N LEU A 40 2.37 11.07 7.60
CA LEU A 40 1.81 12.09 6.71
C LEU A 40 0.32 12.29 6.92
N ILE A 41 -0.47 11.20 6.90
CA ILE A 41 -1.93 11.31 7.08
C ILE A 41 -2.30 11.68 8.51
N GLY A 42 -1.49 11.28 9.51
CA GLY A 42 -1.71 11.64 10.91
C GLY A 42 -1.55 13.15 11.14
N ARG A 43 -0.41 13.70 10.75
CA ARG A 43 -0.16 15.15 10.87
C ARG A 43 -1.04 15.96 9.91
N GLY A 44 -1.02 15.61 8.62
CA GLY A 44 -1.76 16.36 7.61
C GLY A 44 -3.27 16.26 7.80
N GLY A 45 -3.80 15.13 8.24
CA GLY A 45 -5.22 14.96 8.53
C GLY A 45 -5.68 15.83 9.69
N GLN A 46 -4.91 15.92 10.77
CA GLN A 46 -5.27 16.72 11.95
C GLN A 46 -4.95 18.21 11.77
N GLU A 47 -3.78 18.56 11.25
CA GLU A 47 -3.32 19.95 11.20
C GLU A 47 -3.87 20.73 10.01
N LEU A 48 -4.12 20.05 8.87
CA LEU A 48 -4.53 20.71 7.63
C LEU A 48 -6.02 20.55 7.33
N VAL A 49 -6.64 19.43 7.70
CA VAL A 49 -8.02 19.09 7.29
C VAL A 49 -8.96 18.96 8.49
N GLU A 50 -8.43 19.04 9.72
CA GLU A 50 -9.17 18.87 10.97
C GLU A 50 -9.97 17.55 11.04
N ALA A 51 -9.52 16.55 10.30
CA ALA A 51 -10.14 15.24 10.27
C ALA A 51 -9.88 14.49 11.58
N ARG A 52 -10.90 13.81 12.09
CA ARG A 52 -10.73 12.95 13.27
C ARG A 52 -9.99 11.66 12.95
N TRP A 53 -10.25 11.09 11.77
CA TRP A 53 -9.63 9.87 11.28
C TRP A 53 -9.26 10.02 9.81
N ALA A 54 -8.14 9.42 9.44
CA ALA A 54 -7.70 9.36 8.06
C ALA A 54 -7.14 7.99 7.72
N SER A 55 -7.25 7.59 6.45
CA SER A 55 -6.71 6.34 5.93
C SER A 55 -6.30 6.46 4.48
N ILE A 56 -5.40 5.54 4.06
CA ILE A 56 -5.06 5.33 2.65
C ILE A 56 -5.47 3.92 2.26
N THR A 57 -6.29 3.85 1.23
CA THR A 57 -6.81 2.62 0.62
C THR A 57 -6.11 2.35 -0.70
N VAL A 58 -5.84 1.08 -1.00
CA VAL A 58 -5.42 0.64 -2.33
C VAL A 58 -6.37 -0.44 -2.85
N LEU A 59 -6.65 -0.37 -4.15
CA LEU A 59 -7.33 -1.42 -4.92
C LEU A 59 -6.29 -2.07 -5.83
N ARG A 60 -6.06 -3.37 -5.65
CA ARG A 60 -5.15 -4.16 -6.47
C ARG A 60 -5.72 -5.54 -6.73
N GLY A 61 -5.74 -5.97 -7.99
CA GLY A 61 -6.28 -7.28 -8.35
C GLY A 61 -7.74 -7.49 -7.93
N GLY A 62 -8.56 -6.43 -7.93
CA GLY A 62 -9.96 -6.47 -7.51
C GLY A 62 -10.19 -6.48 -5.99
N THR A 63 -9.14 -6.36 -5.18
CA THR A 63 -9.25 -6.39 -3.71
C THR A 63 -8.83 -5.05 -3.11
N PHE A 64 -9.70 -4.49 -2.28
CA PHE A 64 -9.42 -3.30 -1.47
C PHE A 64 -8.62 -3.66 -0.22
N ARG A 65 -7.67 -2.79 0.15
CA ARG A 65 -6.89 -2.90 1.39
C ARG A 65 -6.50 -1.52 1.90
N THR A 66 -6.64 -1.30 3.19
CA THR A 66 -6.07 -0.13 3.89
C THR A 66 -4.58 -0.39 4.12
N ILE A 67 -3.73 0.54 3.69
CA ILE A 67 -2.26 0.44 3.82
C ILE A 67 -1.69 1.39 4.87
N ALA A 68 -2.45 2.40 5.27
CA ALA A 68 -2.12 3.29 6.38
C ALA A 68 -3.41 3.84 6.99
N SER A 69 -3.44 3.98 8.31
CA SER A 69 -4.57 4.55 9.03
C SER A 69 -4.12 5.28 10.30
N THR A 70 -4.87 6.28 10.73
CA THR A 70 -4.55 7.04 11.96
C THR A 70 -5.10 6.37 13.23
N ALA A 71 -6.07 5.47 13.08
CA ALA A 71 -6.69 4.77 14.20
C ALA A 71 -7.41 3.49 13.73
N PRO A 72 -7.64 2.50 14.62
CA PRO A 72 -8.45 1.31 14.30
C PRO A 72 -9.86 1.64 13.81
N THR A 73 -10.41 2.78 14.19
CA THR A 73 -11.69 3.28 13.70
C THR A 73 -11.64 3.54 12.20
N ALA A 74 -10.57 4.15 11.68
CA ALA A 74 -10.40 4.39 10.25
C ALA A 74 -10.37 3.07 9.45
N ASP A 75 -9.65 2.05 9.94
CA ASP A 75 -9.65 0.70 9.33
C ASP A 75 -11.04 0.08 9.31
N GLY A 76 -11.81 0.26 10.39
CA GLY A 76 -13.18 -0.24 10.48
C GLY A 76 -14.13 0.45 9.51
N VAL A 77 -14.00 1.77 9.36
CA VAL A 77 -14.76 2.58 8.40
C VAL A 77 -14.47 2.14 6.96
N ASP A 78 -13.22 1.95 6.62
CA ASP A 78 -12.81 1.46 5.30
C ASP A 78 -13.37 0.05 5.04
N ARG A 79 -13.22 -0.86 6.00
CA ARG A 79 -13.70 -2.25 5.89
C ARG A 79 -15.19 -2.32 5.61
N LEU A 80 -15.99 -1.51 6.30
CA LEU A 80 -17.42 -1.46 6.00
C LEU A 80 -17.70 -1.01 4.57
N GLN A 81 -16.99 -0.02 4.05
CA GLN A 81 -17.15 0.41 2.66
C GLN A 81 -16.77 -0.72 1.69
N TYR A 82 -15.72 -1.49 1.99
CA TYR A 82 -15.32 -2.65 1.16
C TYR A 82 -16.38 -3.76 1.17
N GLU A 83 -16.96 -4.06 2.35
CA GLU A 83 -18.01 -5.06 2.50
C GLU A 83 -19.30 -4.69 1.74
N PHE A 84 -19.65 -3.40 1.74
CA PHE A 84 -20.80 -2.90 0.98
C PHE A 84 -20.50 -2.70 -0.51
N GLY A 85 -19.24 -2.67 -0.91
CA GLY A 85 -18.82 -2.34 -2.27
C GLY A 85 -19.24 -0.94 -2.71
N ALA A 86 -19.44 -0.03 -1.77
CA ALA A 86 -19.94 1.33 -1.99
C ALA A 86 -19.43 2.26 -0.88
N GLY A 87 -19.56 3.57 -1.11
CA GLY A 87 -19.18 4.60 -0.15
C GLY A 87 -18.20 5.60 -0.72
N PRO A 88 -17.99 6.74 -0.04
CA PRO A 88 -17.11 7.81 -0.52
C PRO A 88 -15.73 7.33 -0.96
N CYS A 89 -15.11 6.43 -0.17
CA CYS A 89 -13.80 5.85 -0.48
C CYS A 89 -13.83 4.97 -1.74
N VAL A 90 -14.75 4.01 -1.78
CA VAL A 90 -14.87 3.04 -2.88
C VAL A 90 -15.19 3.77 -4.18
N ASP A 91 -16.17 4.68 -4.12
CA ASP A 91 -16.63 5.42 -5.29
C ASP A 91 -15.56 6.41 -5.78
N ALA A 92 -14.83 7.08 -4.88
CA ALA A 92 -13.72 7.94 -5.27
C ALA A 92 -12.64 7.17 -6.05
N VAL A 93 -12.31 5.96 -5.58
CA VAL A 93 -11.34 5.08 -6.24
C VAL A 93 -11.84 4.58 -7.59
N LEU A 94 -13.10 4.18 -7.69
CA LEU A 94 -13.67 3.59 -8.91
C LEU A 94 -14.05 4.64 -9.96
N GLU A 95 -14.58 5.79 -9.55
CA GLU A 95 -15.13 6.80 -10.47
C GLU A 95 -14.12 7.94 -10.80
N ASP A 96 -12.89 7.84 -10.31
CA ASP A 96 -11.80 8.79 -10.58
C ASP A 96 -12.13 10.23 -10.17
N THR A 97 -12.66 10.39 -8.95
CA THR A 97 -13.14 11.69 -8.48
C THR A 97 -12.89 11.91 -6.97
N MET A 98 -13.47 12.94 -6.44
CA MET A 98 -13.51 13.27 -5.02
C MET A 98 -14.96 13.25 -4.55
N TYR A 99 -15.18 12.71 -3.36
CA TYR A 99 -16.48 12.74 -2.70
C TYR A 99 -16.42 13.45 -1.36
N LEU A 100 -17.39 14.30 -1.13
CA LEU A 100 -17.63 14.99 0.13
C LEU A 100 -19.09 14.76 0.54
N THR A 101 -19.30 14.31 1.78
CA THR A 101 -20.62 14.27 2.40
C THR A 101 -20.59 14.88 3.79
N GLY A 102 -21.53 15.79 4.06
CA GLY A 102 -21.69 16.44 5.35
C GLY A 102 -22.44 15.58 6.37
N ASP A 103 -23.26 14.64 5.90
CA ASP A 103 -23.94 13.63 6.73
C ASP A 103 -24.09 12.31 5.98
N VAL A 104 -23.31 11.31 6.36
CA VAL A 104 -23.34 9.98 5.75
C VAL A 104 -24.70 9.29 5.90
N THR A 105 -25.50 9.66 6.90
CA THR A 105 -26.82 9.07 7.13
C THR A 105 -27.92 9.68 6.25
N ALA A 106 -27.71 10.89 5.79
CA ALA A 106 -28.65 11.61 4.92
C ALA A 106 -28.40 11.32 3.43
N GLU A 107 -27.23 10.79 3.09
CA GLU A 107 -26.84 10.54 1.69
C GLU A 107 -27.56 9.30 1.15
N GLU A 108 -28.52 9.50 0.26
CA GLU A 108 -29.36 8.42 -0.28
C GLU A 108 -28.55 7.35 -1.02
N ARG A 109 -27.49 7.76 -1.73
CA ARG A 109 -26.60 6.87 -2.48
C ARG A 109 -25.98 5.79 -1.59
N TRP A 110 -25.68 6.12 -0.33
CA TRP A 110 -25.00 5.22 0.61
C TRP A 110 -25.81 4.97 1.89
N ARG A 111 -27.12 5.19 1.88
CA ARG A 111 -27.96 5.15 3.10
C ARG A 111 -27.73 3.94 4.01
N PRO A 112 -27.75 2.67 3.52
CA PRO A 112 -27.54 1.51 4.39
C PRO A 112 -26.13 1.47 5.00
N LEU A 113 -25.13 1.89 4.25
CA LEU A 113 -23.74 2.02 4.70
C LEU A 113 -23.62 3.16 5.71
N GLY A 114 -24.18 4.34 5.41
CA GLY A 114 -24.13 5.54 6.28
C GLY A 114 -24.72 5.28 7.67
N GLU A 115 -25.86 4.60 7.75
CA GLU A 115 -26.45 4.17 9.00
C GLU A 115 -25.52 3.23 9.80
N ARG A 116 -24.86 2.29 9.11
CA ARG A 116 -23.90 1.36 9.74
C ARG A 116 -22.61 2.08 10.18
N LEU A 117 -22.07 3.00 9.38
CA LEU A 117 -20.91 3.80 9.73
C LEU A 117 -21.17 4.66 10.98
N SER A 118 -22.33 5.32 11.03
CA SER A 118 -22.74 6.13 12.17
C SER A 118 -22.94 5.28 13.42
N ALA A 119 -23.65 4.15 13.31
CA ALA A 119 -23.96 3.30 14.46
C ALA A 119 -22.70 2.59 15.02
N ALA A 120 -21.80 2.11 14.17
CA ALA A 120 -20.64 1.32 14.59
C ALA A 120 -19.44 2.18 15.00
N TYR A 121 -19.23 3.32 14.35
CA TYR A 121 -18.02 4.14 14.48
C TYR A 121 -18.28 5.61 14.81
N GLY A 122 -19.56 6.03 14.86
CA GLY A 122 -19.94 7.41 15.12
C GLY A 122 -19.61 8.38 13.98
N VAL A 123 -19.31 7.87 12.78
CA VAL A 123 -18.95 8.73 11.62
C VAL A 123 -20.19 9.49 11.16
N ARG A 124 -20.02 10.80 10.93
CA ARG A 124 -21.07 11.69 10.44
C ARG A 124 -20.71 12.32 9.09
N SER A 125 -19.49 12.75 8.88
CA SER A 125 -19.06 13.33 7.61
C SER A 125 -17.81 12.66 7.08
N MET A 126 -17.67 12.65 5.75
CA MET A 126 -16.54 12.03 5.06
C MET A 126 -16.08 12.86 3.86
N LEU A 127 -14.77 12.81 3.59
CA LEU A 127 -14.12 13.40 2.43
C LEU A 127 -13.11 12.39 1.87
N ALA A 128 -13.27 12.01 0.61
CA ALA A 128 -12.43 11.01 -0.04
C ALA A 128 -11.87 11.51 -1.36
N TYR A 129 -10.62 11.16 -1.65
CA TYR A 129 -9.93 11.51 -2.89
C TYR A 129 -9.39 10.27 -3.56
N ARG A 130 -9.50 10.20 -4.88
CA ARG A 130 -8.65 9.32 -5.66
C ARG A 130 -7.22 9.85 -5.69
N LEU A 131 -6.25 8.96 -5.50
CA LEU A 131 -4.83 9.25 -5.65
C LEU A 131 -4.37 8.89 -7.07
N HIS A 132 -3.86 9.89 -7.79
CA HIS A 132 -3.30 9.70 -9.13
C HIS A 132 -1.86 9.22 -9.01
N LEU A 133 -1.67 7.89 -9.07
CA LEU A 133 -0.36 7.27 -8.95
C LEU A 133 0.45 7.47 -10.24
N LEU A 134 1.78 7.57 -10.10
CA LEU A 134 2.71 7.70 -11.23
C LEU A 134 3.01 6.35 -11.91
N ASP A 135 2.64 5.24 -11.29
CA ASP A 135 2.87 3.91 -11.85
C ASP A 135 1.67 3.51 -12.74
N GLU A 136 1.95 2.99 -13.93
CA GLU A 136 0.97 2.37 -14.85
C GLU A 136 0.49 0.99 -14.35
N SER A 137 0.80 0.61 -13.11
CA SER A 137 0.26 -0.62 -12.51
C SER A 137 -1.26 -0.51 -12.37
N ALA A 138 -1.94 -1.67 -12.44
CA ALA A 138 -3.38 -1.75 -12.18
C ALA A 138 -3.74 -1.47 -10.69
N THR A 139 -2.88 -0.76 -9.96
CA THR A 139 -3.11 -0.34 -8.59
C THR A 139 -3.74 1.04 -8.57
N ILE A 140 -4.86 1.16 -7.90
CA ILE A 140 -5.57 2.42 -7.70
C ILE A 140 -5.55 2.72 -6.20
N ALA A 141 -5.47 3.97 -5.80
CA ALA A 141 -5.44 4.34 -4.39
C ALA A 141 -6.39 5.49 -4.08
N GLY A 142 -6.78 5.59 -2.81
CA GLY A 142 -7.61 6.65 -2.27
C GLY A 142 -7.09 7.16 -0.93
N LEU A 143 -7.31 8.44 -0.65
CA LEU A 143 -7.11 9.08 0.65
C LEU A 143 -8.47 9.43 1.22
N ASN A 144 -8.73 9.00 2.44
CA ASN A 144 -10.01 9.13 3.12
C ASN A 144 -9.85 9.91 4.41
N PHE A 145 -10.77 10.82 4.65
CA PHE A 145 -10.97 11.54 5.90
C PHE A 145 -12.37 11.28 6.41
N SER A 146 -12.50 11.13 7.72
CA SER A 146 -13.79 10.99 8.37
C SER A 146 -13.83 11.74 9.71
N SER A 147 -15.03 12.17 10.09
CA SER A 147 -15.28 12.91 11.32
C SER A 147 -16.61 12.46 11.96
N ASP A 148 -16.69 12.60 13.28
CA ASP A 148 -17.92 12.40 14.06
C ASP A 148 -18.79 13.68 14.13
N GLN A 149 -18.36 14.76 13.46
CA GLN A 149 -19.11 15.98 13.35
C GLN A 149 -19.84 16.06 12.00
N LEU A 150 -21.02 16.68 12.01
CA LEU A 150 -21.71 17.04 10.77
C LEU A 150 -20.97 18.18 10.08
N ASP A 151 -20.97 18.15 8.74
CA ASP A 151 -20.38 19.20 7.91
C ASP A 151 -18.94 19.60 8.33
N ALA A 152 -18.15 18.61 8.81
CA ALA A 152 -16.82 18.85 9.38
C ALA A 152 -15.81 19.44 8.37
N PHE A 153 -16.02 19.23 7.07
CA PHE A 153 -15.04 19.62 6.04
C PHE A 153 -15.48 20.87 5.28
N SER A 154 -14.81 21.98 5.55
CA SER A 154 -15.02 23.24 4.85
C SER A 154 -14.44 23.22 3.42
N PRO A 155 -14.80 24.18 2.53
CA PRO A 155 -14.16 24.32 1.23
C PRO A 155 -12.63 24.48 1.31
N ALA A 156 -12.11 25.09 2.39
CA ALA A 156 -10.67 25.22 2.61
C ALA A 156 -10.03 23.86 2.91
N ASP A 157 -10.71 23.02 3.71
CA ASP A 157 -10.24 21.64 4.02
C ASP A 157 -10.23 20.76 2.78
N VAL A 158 -11.21 20.94 1.90
CA VAL A 158 -11.21 20.28 0.59
C VAL A 158 -9.97 20.64 -0.23
N GLN A 159 -9.57 21.92 -0.27
CA GLN A 159 -8.36 22.32 -1.00
C GLN A 159 -7.08 21.78 -0.34
N ARG A 160 -6.98 21.86 0.99
CA ARG A 160 -5.84 21.32 1.76
C ARG A 160 -5.74 19.79 1.59
N GLY A 161 -6.87 19.09 1.68
CA GLY A 161 -6.95 17.66 1.46
C GLY A 161 -6.50 17.24 0.05
N LYS A 162 -6.82 18.03 -0.98
CA LYS A 162 -6.36 17.79 -2.35
C LYS A 162 -4.83 17.87 -2.48
N VAL A 163 -4.21 18.84 -1.79
CA VAL A 163 -2.75 18.94 -1.78
C VAL A 163 -2.14 17.74 -1.04
N LEU A 164 -2.69 17.39 0.12
CA LEU A 164 -2.25 16.20 0.87
C LEU A 164 -2.41 14.92 0.04
N ALA A 165 -3.51 14.79 -0.72
CA ALA A 165 -3.74 13.67 -1.63
C ALA A 165 -2.63 13.56 -2.69
N THR A 166 -2.18 14.69 -3.26
CA THR A 166 -1.07 14.71 -4.22
C THR A 166 0.21 14.15 -3.61
N HIS A 167 0.51 14.51 -2.36
CA HIS A 167 1.70 14.01 -1.67
C HIS A 167 1.58 12.54 -1.29
N CYS A 168 0.41 12.11 -0.81
CA CYS A 168 0.14 10.70 -0.60
C CYS A 168 0.31 9.89 -1.89
N ALA A 169 -0.13 10.41 -3.04
CA ALA A 169 0.03 9.76 -4.32
C ALA A 169 1.52 9.56 -4.69
N LEU A 170 2.36 10.56 -4.45
CA LEU A 170 3.80 10.46 -4.68
C LEU A 170 4.45 9.39 -3.78
N LEU A 171 4.09 9.37 -2.48
CA LEU A 171 4.63 8.39 -1.53
C LEU A 171 4.19 6.96 -1.86
N VAL A 172 2.91 6.76 -2.16
CA VAL A 172 2.38 5.45 -2.57
C VAL A 172 3.08 4.99 -3.84
N SER A 173 3.26 5.88 -4.83
CA SER A 173 3.97 5.56 -6.08
C SER A 173 5.42 5.17 -5.82
N ALA A 174 6.14 5.89 -4.96
CA ALA A 174 7.52 5.58 -4.58
C ALA A 174 7.62 4.23 -3.87
N SER A 175 6.69 3.92 -2.95
CA SER A 175 6.60 2.64 -2.26
C SER A 175 6.39 1.48 -3.25
N LEU A 176 5.43 1.61 -4.16
CA LEU A 176 5.15 0.59 -5.18
C LEU A 176 6.35 0.36 -6.11
N ALA A 177 7.04 1.42 -6.52
CA ALA A 177 8.24 1.33 -7.36
C ALA A 177 9.39 0.60 -6.62
N ARG A 178 9.57 0.88 -5.32
CA ARG A 178 10.57 0.20 -4.47
C ARG A 178 10.26 -1.28 -4.32
N ASP A 179 9.00 -1.64 -4.07
CA ASP A 179 8.57 -3.03 -3.96
C ASP A 179 8.80 -3.80 -5.26
N LYS A 180 8.45 -3.17 -6.40
CA LYS A 180 8.68 -3.74 -7.72
C LYS A 180 10.17 -3.96 -8.00
N ALA A 181 11.02 -2.98 -7.68
CA ALA A 181 12.47 -3.11 -7.82
C ALA A 181 13.04 -4.23 -6.93
N THR A 182 12.59 -4.31 -5.66
CA THR A 182 13.01 -5.35 -4.72
C THR A 182 12.61 -6.75 -5.20
N ASN A 183 11.37 -6.90 -5.70
CA ASN A 183 10.87 -8.17 -6.22
C ASN A 183 11.62 -8.58 -7.50
N LEU A 184 11.92 -7.62 -8.39
CA LEU A 184 12.73 -7.88 -9.58
C LEU A 184 14.14 -8.32 -9.22
N PHE A 185 14.77 -7.64 -8.26
CA PHE A 185 16.11 -8.01 -7.78
C PHE A 185 16.13 -9.44 -7.21
N LYS A 186 15.16 -9.79 -6.36
CA LYS A 186 15.01 -11.15 -5.82
C LYS A 186 14.83 -12.18 -6.94
N ALA A 187 14.01 -11.89 -7.96
CA ALA A 187 13.79 -12.79 -9.09
C ALA A 187 15.09 -12.99 -9.91
N LEU A 188 15.85 -11.92 -10.14
CA LEU A 188 17.14 -12.01 -10.85
C LEU A 188 18.17 -12.83 -10.06
N GLN A 189 18.24 -12.63 -8.74
CA GLN A 189 19.11 -13.41 -7.87
C GLN A 189 18.74 -14.89 -7.88
N SER A 190 17.46 -15.22 -7.70
CA SER A 190 16.96 -16.61 -7.77
C SER A 190 17.26 -17.26 -9.11
N ASN A 191 17.05 -16.55 -10.23
CA ASN A 191 17.38 -17.08 -11.56
C ASN A 191 18.87 -17.34 -11.73
N ARG A 192 19.74 -16.48 -11.16
CA ARG A 192 21.20 -16.71 -11.17
C ARG A 192 21.58 -17.95 -10.38
N GLU A 193 21.05 -18.11 -9.16
CA GLU A 193 21.30 -19.28 -8.31
C GLU A 193 20.85 -20.57 -8.99
N ILE A 194 19.64 -20.57 -9.58
CA ILE A 194 19.13 -21.71 -10.38
C ILE A 194 20.09 -22.02 -11.55
N GLY A 195 20.56 -20.99 -12.26
CA GLY A 195 21.51 -21.19 -13.37
C GLY A 195 22.84 -21.80 -12.94
N VAL A 196 23.38 -21.36 -11.80
CA VAL A 196 24.62 -21.94 -11.22
C VAL A 196 24.39 -23.37 -10.79
N ALA A 197 23.29 -23.64 -10.03
CA ALA A 197 22.95 -24.99 -9.58
C ALA A 197 22.78 -25.99 -10.76
N VAL A 198 22.08 -25.57 -11.81
CA VAL A 198 21.96 -26.35 -13.05
C VAL A 198 23.34 -26.67 -13.63
N GLY A 199 24.26 -25.68 -13.70
CA GLY A 199 25.63 -25.91 -14.17
C GLY A 199 26.41 -26.90 -13.31
N VAL A 200 26.30 -26.82 -11.98
CA VAL A 200 26.91 -27.75 -11.03
C VAL A 200 26.41 -29.17 -11.25
N LEU A 201 25.08 -29.36 -11.34
CA LEU A 201 24.47 -30.67 -11.55
C LEU A 201 24.81 -31.26 -12.93
N MET A 202 24.85 -30.43 -13.98
CA MET A 202 25.31 -30.86 -15.31
C MET A 202 26.73 -31.42 -15.26
N ALA A 203 27.62 -30.74 -14.54
CA ALA A 203 29.02 -31.18 -14.41
C ALA A 203 29.18 -32.43 -13.56
N HIS A 204 28.47 -32.51 -12.43
CA HIS A 204 28.56 -33.61 -11.48
C HIS A 204 27.95 -34.91 -12.01
N HIS A 205 26.77 -34.82 -12.64
CA HIS A 205 25.98 -36.00 -13.07
C HIS A 205 26.00 -36.20 -14.58
N GLN A 206 26.77 -35.41 -15.34
CA GLN A 206 26.81 -35.46 -16.81
C GLN A 206 25.43 -35.34 -17.47
N LEU A 207 24.59 -34.46 -16.91
CA LEU A 207 23.22 -34.25 -17.35
C LEU A 207 23.15 -33.14 -18.42
N THR A 208 22.10 -33.16 -19.23
CA THR A 208 21.70 -32.00 -20.02
C THR A 208 21.11 -30.92 -19.12
N ARG A 209 21.02 -29.68 -19.63
CA ARG A 209 20.44 -28.55 -18.90
C ARG A 209 19.01 -28.86 -18.40
N ASP A 210 18.18 -29.43 -19.26
CA ASP A 210 16.81 -29.75 -18.94
C ASP A 210 16.69 -30.84 -17.86
N GLN A 211 17.54 -31.88 -17.95
CA GLN A 211 17.61 -32.93 -16.93
C GLN A 211 18.07 -32.38 -15.57
N ALA A 212 19.07 -31.51 -15.54
CA ALA A 212 19.54 -30.88 -14.31
C ALA A 212 18.48 -29.98 -13.69
N PHE A 213 17.73 -29.23 -14.49
CA PHE A 213 16.61 -28.41 -14.02
C PHE A 213 15.46 -29.28 -13.49
N ASP A 214 15.12 -30.38 -14.19
CA ASP A 214 14.11 -31.33 -13.73
C ASP A 214 14.49 -31.99 -12.40
N LEU A 215 15.77 -32.25 -12.16
CA LEU A 215 16.30 -32.76 -10.90
C LEU A 215 16.03 -31.77 -9.74
N LEU A 216 16.35 -30.49 -9.93
CA LEU A 216 16.01 -29.44 -8.95
C LEU A 216 14.50 -29.34 -8.71
N ARG A 217 13.70 -29.42 -9.76
CA ARG A 217 12.24 -29.38 -9.65
C ARG A 217 11.69 -30.57 -8.87
N LEU A 218 12.22 -31.74 -9.11
CA LEU A 218 11.84 -32.96 -8.39
C LEU A 218 12.21 -32.87 -6.91
N ALA A 219 13.40 -32.39 -6.58
CA ALA A 219 13.82 -32.14 -5.20
C ALA A 219 12.90 -31.14 -4.50
N SER A 220 12.57 -30.03 -5.16
CA SER A 220 11.62 -29.04 -4.64
C SER A 220 10.24 -29.64 -4.32
N GLN A 221 9.70 -30.45 -5.21
CA GLN A 221 8.42 -31.12 -5.02
C GLN A 221 8.45 -32.16 -3.87
N ARG A 222 9.51 -32.96 -3.76
CA ARG A 222 9.65 -33.96 -2.72
C ARG A 222 9.85 -33.38 -1.33
N THR A 223 10.61 -32.29 -1.23
CA THR A 223 10.95 -31.68 0.06
C THR A 223 9.95 -30.57 0.46
N ASN A 224 9.01 -30.21 -0.41
CA ASN A 224 8.10 -29.07 -0.25
C ASN A 224 8.85 -27.74 0.04
N ARG A 225 10.04 -27.59 -0.51
CA ARG A 225 10.88 -26.39 -0.39
C ARG A 225 10.88 -25.60 -1.70
N LYS A 226 11.12 -24.29 -1.63
CA LYS A 226 11.20 -23.47 -2.85
C LYS A 226 12.40 -23.91 -3.68
N LEU A 227 12.21 -24.00 -4.99
CA LEU A 227 13.26 -24.38 -5.94
C LEU A 227 14.49 -23.48 -5.84
N ALA A 228 14.28 -22.18 -5.64
CA ALA A 228 15.36 -21.20 -5.47
C ALA A 228 16.21 -21.48 -4.22
N ASP A 229 15.60 -21.90 -3.10
CA ASP A 229 16.32 -22.18 -1.86
C ASP A 229 17.22 -23.42 -2.03
N ILE A 230 16.70 -24.47 -2.68
CA ILE A 230 17.48 -25.67 -3.01
C ILE A 230 18.61 -25.33 -4.00
N ALA A 231 18.30 -24.54 -5.01
CA ALA A 231 19.29 -24.11 -5.99
C ALA A 231 20.42 -23.29 -5.35
N GLY A 232 20.12 -22.42 -4.39
CA GLY A 232 21.10 -21.69 -3.59
C GLY A 232 22.05 -22.64 -2.85
N GLU A 233 21.51 -23.64 -2.15
CA GLU A 233 22.31 -24.64 -1.42
C GLU A 233 23.22 -25.46 -2.36
N VAL A 234 22.68 -25.93 -3.49
CA VAL A 234 23.47 -26.64 -4.50
C VAL A 234 24.56 -25.75 -5.08
N ALA A 235 24.25 -24.47 -5.34
CA ALA A 235 25.22 -23.51 -5.88
C ALA A 235 26.36 -23.20 -4.89
N GLU A 236 26.06 -23.17 -3.59
CA GLU A 236 27.03 -22.87 -2.52
C GLU A 236 27.88 -24.10 -2.15
N THR A 237 27.26 -25.28 -2.06
CA THR A 237 27.88 -26.48 -1.49
C THR A 237 28.36 -27.46 -2.56
N GLY A 238 27.79 -27.43 -3.76
CA GLY A 238 28.00 -28.44 -4.79
C GLY A 238 27.35 -29.81 -4.49
N ALA A 239 26.55 -29.91 -3.42
CA ALA A 239 25.94 -31.15 -2.98
C ALA A 239 24.71 -31.55 -3.84
N ASP A 240 24.28 -32.80 -3.74
CA ASP A 240 23.10 -33.29 -4.43
C ASP A 240 21.83 -32.63 -3.85
N PRO A 241 20.87 -32.20 -4.68
CA PRO A 241 19.65 -31.55 -4.20
C PRO A 241 18.77 -32.43 -3.30
N PHE A 242 19.00 -33.73 -3.23
CA PHE A 242 18.30 -34.65 -2.34
C PHE A 242 18.98 -34.80 -0.98
N ASP A 243 20.21 -34.35 -0.80
CA ASP A 243 20.91 -34.39 0.48
C ASP A 243 20.37 -33.38 1.50
N PHE A 244 19.53 -32.42 1.07
CA PHE A 244 18.95 -31.36 1.88
C PHE A 244 17.54 -31.65 2.41
N GLY A 245 17.08 -32.89 2.37
CA GLY A 245 15.76 -33.31 2.90
C GLY A 245 15.79 -33.62 4.40
N PRO A 246 14.64 -33.65 5.10
CA PRO A 246 14.58 -34.20 6.44
C PRO A 246 14.92 -35.70 6.35
N GLU A 247 16.03 -36.08 6.99
CA GLU A 247 16.57 -37.43 7.15
C GLU A 247 16.34 -38.41 5.97
N ALA A 248 17.42 -38.70 5.27
CA ALA A 248 17.45 -39.76 4.26
C ALA A 248 16.89 -41.05 4.88
N VAL A 249 15.71 -41.48 4.43
CA VAL A 249 15.22 -42.83 4.72
C VAL A 249 16.19 -43.78 4.00
N PRO A 250 16.93 -44.65 4.71
CA PRO A 250 17.84 -45.58 4.08
C PRO A 250 17.04 -46.49 3.15
N LEU A 251 17.44 -46.52 1.88
CA LEU A 251 16.93 -47.47 0.91
C LEU A 251 17.35 -48.87 1.38
N SER A 252 16.41 -49.61 1.89
CA SER A 252 16.53 -51.07 2.16
C SER A 252 16.24 -51.84 0.90
#